data_d4f5e869a61e812ca91e0205a100a6f9
#
_entry.id   d4f5e869a61e812ca91e0205a100a6f9
#
_cell.length_a   1.000
_cell.length_b   1.000
_cell.length_c   1.000
_cell.angle_alpha   90.00
_cell.angle_beta   90.00
_cell.angle_gamma   90.00
#
_symmetry.space_group_name_H-M   'P 1'
#
loop_
_entity.id
_entity.type
_entity.pdbx_description
1 polymer ?
#
loop_
_entity_poly.entity_id
_entity_poly.type
_entity_poly.pdbx_seq_one_letter_code
_entity_poly.pdbx_strand_id
1 'polypeptide(L)'
;MYHAVELLSLKPVYVYPEVDKETGICLGISSEEVKHVIVDTKPACVVLTSPTYEGVVSNIRAIAEIVHEKNSLLVVDEAHGAHFAWSDKFPETAMEQGADLVIESLHKTLPALTQTAVLHRASDRIMAERVEHYLEIFETSSPSYVLMGSISQCMQWMRKYADTWFEAYFTNLIWFREHAEKWKELRLWENPRKEPSKLVVLTGEKCSGTEAAKWL
;
A
#
# COMPACT_ATOMS: atom_id res chain seq x y z
N MET A 1 10.05 -8.85 -3.83
CA MET A 1 9.27 -9.86 -4.59
C MET A 1 10.12 -10.60 -5.62
N TYR A 2 10.82 -9.96 -6.56
CA TYR A 2 11.66 -10.62 -7.60
C TYR A 2 12.64 -11.66 -7.04
N HIS A 3 13.40 -11.30 -6.01
CA HIS A 3 14.36 -12.24 -5.40
C HIS A 3 13.69 -13.46 -4.76
N ALA A 4 12.48 -13.34 -4.21
CA ALA A 4 11.74 -14.49 -3.70
C ALA A 4 11.32 -15.44 -4.83
N VAL A 5 10.88 -14.90 -5.97
CA VAL A 5 10.56 -15.68 -7.17
C VAL A 5 11.80 -16.45 -7.66
N GLU A 6 12.94 -15.78 -7.71
CA GLU A 6 14.22 -16.37 -8.13
C GLU A 6 14.69 -17.46 -7.15
N LEU A 7 14.79 -17.14 -5.85
CA LEU A 7 15.25 -18.07 -4.81
C LEU A 7 14.39 -19.32 -4.71
N LEU A 8 13.09 -19.20 -4.91
CA LEU A 8 12.15 -20.31 -4.81
C LEU A 8 11.88 -20.98 -6.17
N SER A 9 12.55 -20.54 -7.23
CA SER A 9 12.35 -21.02 -8.61
C SER A 9 10.87 -21.05 -9.02
N LEU A 10 10.11 -20.02 -8.64
CA LEU A 10 8.70 -19.90 -8.94
C LEU A 10 8.50 -19.56 -10.42
N LYS A 11 7.32 -19.91 -10.94
CA LYS A 11 6.87 -19.51 -12.29
C LYS A 11 5.90 -18.33 -12.16
N PRO A 12 6.36 -17.08 -12.27
CA PRO A 12 5.49 -15.92 -12.13
C PRO A 12 4.62 -15.73 -13.35
N VAL A 13 3.38 -15.33 -13.12
CA VAL A 13 2.51 -14.77 -14.15
C VAL A 13 2.21 -13.33 -13.75
N TYR A 14 2.42 -12.41 -14.67
CA TYR A 14 2.29 -10.98 -14.41
C TYR A 14 0.92 -10.48 -14.83
N VAL A 15 0.28 -9.72 -13.95
CA VAL A 15 -0.88 -8.89 -14.24
C VAL A 15 -0.40 -7.45 -14.26
N TYR A 16 -0.68 -6.74 -15.34
CA TYR A 16 -0.23 -5.37 -15.51
C TYR A 16 -1.35 -4.39 -15.16
N PRO A 17 -1.05 -3.31 -14.43
CA PRO A 17 -2.02 -2.28 -14.14
C PRO A 17 -2.40 -1.51 -15.42
N GLU A 18 -3.60 -0.94 -15.40
CA GLU A 18 -3.91 0.15 -16.32
C GLU A 18 -2.97 1.33 -16.07
N VAL A 19 -2.72 2.10 -17.11
CA VAL A 19 -1.85 3.28 -17.04
C VAL A 19 -2.64 4.49 -17.51
N ASP A 20 -2.60 5.56 -16.74
CA ASP A 20 -3.14 6.85 -17.14
C ASP A 20 -2.39 7.33 -18.40
N LYS A 21 -3.14 7.56 -19.48
CA LYS A 21 -2.54 7.85 -20.81
C LYS A 21 -1.85 9.19 -20.90
N GLU A 22 -2.25 10.14 -20.04
CA GLU A 22 -1.69 11.48 -20.04
C GLU A 22 -0.41 11.55 -19.20
N THR A 23 -0.41 10.88 -18.04
CA THR A 23 0.65 11.01 -17.05
C THR A 23 1.60 9.81 -16.97
N GLY A 24 1.20 8.67 -17.50
CA GLY A 24 1.94 7.43 -17.34
C GLY A 24 1.83 6.80 -15.95
N ILE A 25 0.97 7.32 -15.06
CA ILE A 25 0.78 6.81 -13.70
C ILE A 25 0.01 5.50 -13.72
N CYS A 26 0.49 4.52 -12.95
CA CYS A 26 -0.19 3.24 -12.79
C CYS A 26 -1.47 3.40 -11.96
N LEU A 27 -2.59 2.89 -12.48
CA LEU A 27 -3.93 3.03 -11.89
C LEU A 27 -4.36 1.87 -10.96
N GLY A 28 -3.41 1.06 -10.52
CA GLY A 28 -3.70 -0.15 -9.74
C GLY A 28 -4.10 -1.33 -10.62
N ILE A 29 -4.38 -2.45 -9.99
CA ILE A 29 -4.77 -3.70 -10.67
C ILE A 29 -6.29 -3.79 -10.72
N SER A 30 -6.86 -4.11 -11.88
CA SER A 30 -8.29 -4.35 -12.02
C SER A 30 -8.66 -5.79 -11.61
N SER A 31 -9.83 -5.95 -11.01
CA SER A 31 -10.36 -7.27 -10.65
C SER A 31 -10.65 -8.13 -11.88
N GLU A 32 -11.02 -7.51 -13.00
CA GLU A 32 -11.28 -8.17 -14.28
C GLU A 32 -10.02 -8.80 -14.85
N GLU A 33 -8.89 -8.09 -14.81
CA GLU A 33 -7.61 -8.64 -15.25
C GLU A 33 -7.15 -9.81 -14.37
N VAL A 34 -7.32 -9.70 -13.04
CA VAL A 34 -7.04 -10.81 -12.13
C VAL A 34 -7.93 -12.00 -12.47
N LYS A 35 -9.22 -11.79 -12.70
CA LYS A 35 -10.18 -12.84 -13.06
C LYS A 35 -9.80 -13.54 -14.34
N HIS A 36 -9.37 -12.79 -15.35
CA HIS A 36 -8.95 -13.34 -16.63
C HIS A 36 -7.73 -14.26 -16.46
N VAL A 37 -6.70 -13.78 -15.77
CA VAL A 37 -5.44 -14.51 -15.61
C VAL A 37 -5.57 -15.73 -14.71
N ILE A 38 -6.34 -15.64 -13.61
CA ILE A 38 -6.43 -16.68 -12.59
C ILE A 38 -7.16 -17.96 -13.09
N VAL A 39 -8.07 -17.81 -14.05
CA VAL A 39 -8.81 -18.94 -14.62
C VAL A 39 -7.87 -19.93 -15.32
N ASP A 40 -6.94 -19.41 -16.08
CA ASP A 40 -6.04 -20.24 -16.88
C ASP A 40 -4.81 -20.71 -16.11
N THR A 41 -4.34 -19.91 -15.16
CA THR A 41 -3.06 -20.15 -14.47
C THR A 41 -3.19 -20.91 -13.16
N LYS A 42 -4.32 -20.79 -12.46
CA LYS A 42 -4.57 -21.38 -11.13
C LYS A 42 -3.39 -21.20 -10.17
N PRO A 43 -2.96 -19.99 -9.89
CA PRO A 43 -1.79 -19.75 -9.06
C PRO A 43 -2.05 -20.17 -7.61
N ALA A 44 -1.01 -20.56 -6.88
CA ALA A 44 -1.13 -20.82 -5.45
C ALA A 44 -1.38 -19.53 -4.65
N CYS A 45 -0.87 -18.40 -5.17
CA CYS A 45 -0.95 -17.11 -4.51
C CYS A 45 -0.98 -15.98 -5.53
N VAL A 46 -1.77 -14.95 -5.24
CA VAL A 46 -1.75 -13.66 -5.93
C VAL A 46 -1.10 -12.65 -5.00
N VAL A 47 -0.13 -11.89 -5.51
CA VAL A 47 0.58 -10.85 -4.75
C VAL A 47 0.45 -9.53 -5.50
N LEU A 48 -0.03 -8.50 -4.83
CA LEU A 48 -0.15 -7.16 -5.42
C LEU A 48 0.20 -6.06 -4.42
N THR A 49 0.50 -4.87 -4.94
CA THR A 49 0.75 -3.68 -4.14
C THR A 49 -0.47 -2.76 -4.22
N SER A 50 -1.03 -2.40 -3.06
CA SER A 50 -2.13 -1.43 -2.93
C SER A 50 -2.05 -0.77 -1.55
N PRO A 51 -1.99 0.56 -1.48
CA PRO A 51 -1.96 1.50 -2.60
C PRO A 51 -0.64 1.49 -3.39
N THR A 52 -0.68 2.02 -4.61
CA THR A 52 0.54 2.31 -5.38
C THR A 52 1.36 3.42 -4.71
N TYR A 53 2.54 3.71 -5.23
CA TYR A 53 3.37 4.82 -4.72
C TYR A 53 2.64 6.17 -4.81
N GLU A 54 1.88 6.39 -5.87
CA GLU A 54 1.06 7.59 -6.11
C GLU A 54 -0.25 7.59 -5.32
N GLY A 55 -0.55 6.50 -4.62
CA GLY A 55 -1.71 6.37 -3.75
C GLY A 55 -2.94 5.74 -4.40
N VAL A 56 -2.85 5.16 -5.59
CA VAL A 56 -4.00 4.51 -6.22
C VAL A 56 -4.29 3.16 -5.56
N VAL A 57 -5.54 2.97 -5.14
CA VAL A 57 -6.02 1.76 -4.45
C VAL A 57 -6.69 0.82 -5.45
N SER A 58 -6.36 -0.46 -5.37
CA SER A 58 -7.07 -1.53 -6.09
C SER A 58 -8.32 -1.96 -5.29
N ASN A 59 -9.34 -2.49 -5.98
CA ASN A 59 -10.49 -3.08 -5.31
C ASN A 59 -10.13 -4.45 -4.72
N ILE A 60 -9.51 -4.42 -3.54
CA ILE A 60 -9.00 -5.63 -2.86
C ILE A 60 -10.13 -6.61 -2.56
N ARG A 61 -11.31 -6.14 -2.17
CA ARG A 61 -12.46 -7.00 -1.87
C ARG A 61 -12.88 -7.85 -3.07
N ALA A 62 -13.08 -7.22 -4.22
CA ALA A 62 -13.41 -7.94 -5.45
C ALA A 62 -12.30 -8.90 -5.89
N ILE A 63 -11.04 -8.50 -5.72
CA ILE A 63 -9.89 -9.37 -6.02
C ILE A 63 -9.84 -10.55 -5.06
N ALA A 64 -10.05 -10.34 -3.75
CA ALA A 64 -10.07 -11.40 -2.75
C ALA A 64 -11.14 -12.46 -3.06
N GLU A 65 -12.36 -12.03 -3.38
CA GLU A 65 -13.46 -12.93 -3.78
C GLU A 65 -13.03 -13.84 -4.96
N ILE A 66 -12.51 -13.24 -6.03
CA ILE A 66 -12.06 -13.96 -7.23
C ILE A 66 -10.92 -14.95 -6.89
N VAL A 67 -9.96 -14.52 -6.08
CA VAL A 67 -8.80 -15.32 -5.69
C VAL A 67 -9.23 -16.50 -4.82
N HIS A 68 -10.11 -16.26 -3.86
CA HIS A 68 -10.60 -17.28 -2.94
C HIS A 68 -11.52 -18.30 -3.60
N GLU A 69 -12.31 -17.92 -4.61
CA GLU A 69 -13.09 -18.86 -5.43
C GLU A 69 -12.20 -19.93 -6.11
N LYS A 70 -10.94 -19.63 -6.36
CA LYS A 70 -9.95 -20.55 -6.95
C LYS A 70 -9.08 -21.26 -5.91
N ASN A 71 -9.40 -21.13 -4.62
CA ASN A 71 -8.60 -21.64 -3.50
C ASN A 71 -7.15 -21.12 -3.50
N SER A 72 -6.91 -19.95 -4.08
CA SER A 72 -5.65 -19.23 -4.05
C SER A 72 -5.58 -18.30 -2.84
N LEU A 73 -4.38 -17.88 -2.46
CA LEU A 73 -4.15 -16.91 -1.39
C LEU A 73 -3.96 -15.51 -1.97
N LEU A 74 -4.37 -14.49 -1.23
CA LEU A 74 -4.13 -13.10 -1.57
C LEU A 74 -3.17 -12.45 -0.56
N VAL A 75 -2.04 -11.98 -1.06
CA VAL A 75 -1.05 -11.19 -0.31
C VAL A 75 -1.04 -9.76 -0.83
N VAL A 76 -1.20 -8.80 0.06
CA VAL A 76 -1.18 -7.38 -0.29
C VAL A 76 0.01 -6.69 0.36
N ASP A 77 0.85 -6.08 -0.47
CA ASP A 77 1.84 -5.11 -0.03
C ASP A 77 1.15 -3.75 0.15
N GLU A 78 0.72 -3.50 1.39
CA GLU A 78 0.08 -2.26 1.83
C GLU A 78 1.10 -1.32 2.51
N ALA A 79 2.36 -1.38 2.10
CA ALA A 79 3.43 -0.62 2.72
C ALA A 79 3.21 0.90 2.77
N HIS A 80 2.37 1.43 1.89
CA HIS A 80 1.97 2.85 1.87
C HIS A 80 0.60 3.12 2.51
N GLY A 81 -0.05 2.11 3.10
CA GLY A 81 -1.41 2.18 3.65
C GLY A 81 -1.51 2.00 5.18
N ALA A 82 -0.40 1.92 5.93
CA ALA A 82 -0.43 1.67 7.37
C ALA A 82 -1.28 2.68 8.19
N HIS A 83 -1.62 3.81 7.62
CA HIS A 83 -2.49 4.82 8.23
C HIS A 83 -3.99 4.57 7.99
N PHE A 84 -4.37 3.66 7.10
CA PHE A 84 -5.78 3.45 6.72
C PHE A 84 -6.66 3.05 7.90
N ALA A 85 -6.17 2.17 8.77
CA ALA A 85 -6.90 1.72 9.95
C ALA A 85 -7.21 2.81 11.00
N TRP A 86 -6.71 4.04 10.83
CA TRP A 86 -6.74 5.06 11.87
C TRP A 86 -7.71 6.22 11.62
N SER A 87 -8.41 6.23 10.49
CA SER A 87 -9.47 7.20 10.18
C SER A 87 -10.37 6.67 9.07
N ASP A 88 -11.67 6.85 9.21
CA ASP A 88 -12.70 6.53 8.22
C ASP A 88 -12.66 7.39 6.94
N LYS A 89 -11.83 8.43 6.95
CA LYS A 89 -11.55 9.27 5.77
C LYS A 89 -10.59 8.61 4.78
N PHE A 90 -9.96 7.50 5.17
CA PHE A 90 -9.11 6.68 4.31
C PHE A 90 -9.86 5.47 3.77
N PRO A 91 -9.32 4.78 2.75
CA PRO A 91 -9.87 3.50 2.31
C PRO A 91 -9.85 2.45 3.44
N GLU A 92 -10.73 1.46 3.35
CA GLU A 92 -10.63 0.25 4.18
C GLU A 92 -9.28 -0.43 3.96
N THR A 93 -8.72 -1.01 5.03
CA THR A 93 -7.47 -1.77 4.95
C THR A 93 -7.63 -3.02 4.08
N ALA A 94 -6.53 -3.51 3.52
CA ALA A 94 -6.54 -4.77 2.77
C ALA A 94 -7.00 -5.97 3.62
N MET A 95 -6.78 -5.93 4.94
CA MET A 95 -7.29 -6.93 5.89
C MET A 95 -8.81 -6.94 5.92
N GLU A 96 -9.44 -5.78 6.09
CA GLU A 96 -10.91 -5.63 6.12
C GLU A 96 -11.55 -5.99 4.79
N GLN A 97 -10.80 -5.87 3.71
CA GLN A 97 -11.21 -6.23 2.36
C GLN A 97 -10.96 -7.70 2.02
N GLY A 98 -10.39 -8.51 2.92
CA GLY A 98 -10.28 -9.96 2.78
C GLY A 98 -8.93 -10.48 2.26
N ALA A 99 -7.86 -9.70 2.27
CA ALA A 99 -6.52 -10.22 2.03
C ALA A 99 -6.12 -11.24 3.10
N ASP A 100 -5.32 -12.25 2.73
CA ASP A 100 -4.87 -13.29 3.67
C ASP A 100 -3.62 -12.89 4.45
N LEU A 101 -2.68 -12.23 3.77
CA LEU A 101 -1.50 -11.60 4.38
C LEU A 101 -1.40 -10.15 3.92
N VAL A 102 -1.05 -9.26 4.83
CA VAL A 102 -0.85 -7.84 4.54
C VAL A 102 0.46 -7.37 5.14
N ILE A 103 1.25 -6.67 4.35
CA ILE A 103 2.52 -6.09 4.78
C ILE A 103 2.37 -4.57 4.85
N GLU A 104 2.64 -3.99 6.01
CA GLU A 104 2.62 -2.55 6.22
C GLU A 104 3.99 -2.03 6.67
N SER A 105 4.42 -0.92 6.09
CA SER A 105 5.60 -0.18 6.56
C SER A 105 5.17 0.98 7.44
N LEU A 106 5.30 0.82 8.76
CA LEU A 106 4.84 1.84 9.71
C LEU A 106 5.58 3.17 9.52
N HIS A 107 6.88 3.11 9.25
CA HIS A 107 7.73 4.28 9.06
C HIS A 107 7.41 5.16 7.84
N LYS A 108 6.59 4.68 6.90
CA LYS A 108 6.26 5.47 5.70
C LYS A 108 5.15 6.46 5.95
N THR A 109 4.19 6.12 6.78
CA THR A 109 2.96 6.90 6.95
C THR A 109 2.54 7.12 8.40
N LEU A 110 3.23 6.50 9.36
CA LEU A 110 2.99 6.64 10.79
C LEU A 110 4.27 7.11 11.52
N PRO A 111 4.16 7.65 12.74
CA PRO A 111 5.29 8.19 13.50
C PRO A 111 6.16 7.09 14.10
N ALA A 112 6.79 6.29 13.27
CA ALA A 112 7.70 5.21 13.65
C ALA A 112 9.05 5.36 12.95
N LEU A 113 10.11 4.82 13.56
CA LEU A 113 11.46 4.89 12.99
C LEU A 113 11.56 4.08 11.69
N THR A 114 12.43 4.52 10.79
CA THR A 114 12.73 3.82 9.54
C THR A 114 13.08 2.35 9.80
N GLN A 115 12.69 1.46 8.90
CA GLN A 115 12.76 0.00 8.94
C GLN A 115 11.66 -0.69 9.78
N THR A 116 10.79 0.04 10.48
CA THR A 116 9.67 -0.59 11.18
C THR A 116 8.59 -1.02 10.21
N ALA A 117 8.19 -2.28 10.30
CA ALA A 117 7.13 -2.87 9.49
C ALA A 117 6.36 -3.91 10.30
N VAL A 118 5.20 -4.28 9.83
CA VAL A 118 4.39 -5.36 10.39
C VAL A 118 3.89 -6.26 9.28
N LEU A 119 3.76 -7.55 9.59
CA LEU A 119 3.08 -8.54 8.78
C LEU A 119 1.82 -8.99 9.50
N HIS A 120 0.68 -8.82 8.87
CA HIS A 120 -0.60 -9.26 9.38
C HIS A 120 -1.01 -10.58 8.73
N ARG A 121 -1.28 -11.60 9.54
CA ARG A 121 -2.01 -12.78 9.11
C ARG A 121 -3.50 -12.52 9.34
N ALA A 122 -4.20 -12.19 8.28
CA ALA A 122 -5.58 -11.70 8.34
C ALA A 122 -6.63 -12.82 8.17
N SER A 123 -6.22 -14.04 7.78
CA SER A 123 -7.14 -15.15 7.59
C SER A 123 -6.57 -16.48 8.12
N ASP A 124 -7.47 -17.43 8.40
CA ASP A 124 -7.10 -18.79 8.80
C ASP A 124 -6.75 -19.71 7.61
N ARG A 125 -6.76 -19.19 6.38
CA ARG A 125 -6.28 -19.90 5.18
C ARG A 125 -4.78 -20.17 5.23
N ILE A 126 -4.05 -19.41 6.03
CA ILE A 126 -2.62 -19.59 6.27
C ILE A 126 -2.41 -19.96 7.74
N MET A 127 -1.76 -21.08 7.99
CA MET A 127 -1.42 -21.51 9.35
C MET A 127 -0.39 -20.57 9.96
N ALA A 128 -0.62 -20.15 11.21
CA ALA A 128 0.28 -19.23 11.93
C ALA A 128 1.70 -19.81 12.03
N GLU A 129 1.83 -21.08 12.35
CA GLU A 129 3.10 -21.78 12.53
C GLU A 129 3.97 -21.76 11.25
N ARG A 130 3.33 -21.73 10.07
CA ARG A 130 4.08 -21.60 8.81
C ARG A 130 4.64 -20.19 8.63
N VAL A 131 3.86 -19.17 8.98
CA VAL A 131 4.33 -17.78 8.93
C VAL A 131 5.48 -17.58 9.91
N GLU A 132 5.31 -18.02 11.16
CA GLU A 132 6.32 -17.96 12.20
C GLU A 132 7.63 -18.67 11.79
N HIS A 133 7.52 -19.86 11.24
CA HIS A 133 8.69 -20.62 10.76
C HIS A 133 9.50 -19.86 9.70
N TYR A 134 8.85 -19.21 8.74
CA TYR A 134 9.56 -18.42 7.73
C TYR A 134 10.10 -17.10 8.29
N LEU A 135 9.40 -16.47 9.23
CA LEU A 135 9.92 -15.31 9.94
C LEU A 135 11.20 -15.66 10.70
N GLU A 136 11.25 -16.78 11.41
CA GLU A 136 12.46 -17.28 12.10
C GLU A 136 13.66 -17.48 11.16
N ILE A 137 13.41 -17.86 9.90
CA ILE A 137 14.47 -18.04 8.89
C ILE A 137 15.01 -16.70 8.38
N PHE A 138 14.10 -15.73 8.14
CA PHE A 138 14.44 -14.49 7.42
C PHE A 138 14.62 -13.29 8.34
N GLU A 139 14.14 -13.34 9.58
CA GLU A 139 14.36 -12.29 10.56
C GLU A 139 15.71 -12.42 11.25
N THR A 140 16.16 -11.32 11.84
CA THR A 140 17.37 -11.33 12.64
C THR A 140 17.14 -12.05 13.97
N SER A 141 18.13 -12.84 14.41
CA SER A 141 18.11 -13.47 15.73
C SER A 141 18.31 -12.50 16.89
N SER A 142 18.74 -11.26 16.61
CA SER A 142 18.97 -10.21 17.60
C SER A 142 18.12 -8.99 17.27
N PRO A 143 16.87 -8.92 17.76
CA PRO A 143 15.95 -7.83 17.42
C PRO A 143 16.46 -6.50 17.99
N SER A 144 16.21 -5.43 17.24
CA SER A 144 16.48 -4.07 17.71
C SER A 144 15.40 -3.61 18.69
N TYR A 145 15.73 -3.55 19.98
CA TYR A 145 14.82 -3.03 21.00
C TYR A 145 14.44 -1.56 20.76
N VAL A 146 15.29 -0.78 20.10
CA VAL A 146 14.98 0.60 19.70
C VAL A 146 13.84 0.62 18.70
N LEU A 147 13.87 -0.24 17.67
CA LEU A 147 12.79 -0.34 16.67
C LEU A 147 11.51 -0.90 17.30
N MET A 148 11.62 -1.92 18.14
CA MET A 148 10.46 -2.46 18.88
C MET A 148 9.82 -1.41 19.78
N GLY A 149 10.63 -0.64 20.51
CA GLY A 149 10.16 0.49 21.32
C GLY A 149 9.48 1.57 20.49
N SER A 150 10.01 1.85 19.30
CA SER A 150 9.42 2.80 18.35
C SER A 150 8.05 2.33 17.85
N ILE A 151 7.89 1.06 17.51
CA ILE A 151 6.59 0.48 17.13
C ILE A 151 5.60 0.61 18.29
N SER A 152 5.99 0.19 19.48
CA SER A 152 5.13 0.29 20.68
C SER A 152 4.68 1.72 20.95
N GLN A 153 5.61 2.67 20.89
CA GLN A 153 5.32 4.09 21.11
C GLN A 153 4.40 4.65 20.02
N CYS A 154 4.64 4.29 18.75
CA CYS A 154 3.77 4.66 17.65
C CYS A 154 2.32 4.19 17.88
N MET A 155 2.13 2.92 18.25
CA MET A 155 0.79 2.38 18.54
C MET A 155 0.11 3.08 19.72
N GLN A 156 0.85 3.46 20.75
CA GLN A 156 0.31 4.23 21.88
C GLN A 156 -0.14 5.63 21.45
N TRP A 157 0.66 6.31 20.63
CA TRP A 157 0.31 7.63 20.10
C TRP A 157 -0.90 7.56 19.17
N MET A 158 -0.94 6.59 18.27
CA MET A 158 -2.06 6.43 17.36
C MET A 158 -3.36 6.17 18.12
N ARG A 159 -3.37 5.25 19.09
CA ARG A 159 -4.56 5.00 19.94
C ARG A 159 -5.05 6.23 20.70
N LYS A 160 -4.15 7.14 21.04
CA LYS A 160 -4.48 8.33 21.84
C LYS A 160 -4.82 9.56 21.01
N TYR A 161 -4.19 9.72 19.88
CA TYR A 161 -4.17 11.00 19.17
C TYR A 161 -4.61 10.91 17.70
N ALA A 162 -4.87 9.72 17.14
CA ALA A 162 -5.16 9.57 15.72
C ALA A 162 -6.28 10.50 15.25
N ASP A 163 -7.40 10.53 15.95
CA ASP A 163 -8.55 11.37 15.59
C ASP A 163 -8.14 12.84 15.47
N THR A 164 -7.48 13.37 16.52
CA THR A 164 -7.06 14.78 16.54
C THR A 164 -6.02 15.08 15.47
N TRP A 165 -5.06 14.18 15.26
CA TRP A 165 -3.99 14.37 14.27
C TRP A 165 -4.52 14.29 12.85
N PHE A 166 -5.39 13.34 12.55
CA PHE A 166 -5.98 13.23 11.22
C PHE A 166 -7.00 14.32 10.93
N GLU A 167 -7.73 14.82 11.90
CA GLU A 167 -8.56 16.02 11.74
C GLU A 167 -7.72 17.23 11.28
N ALA A 168 -6.64 17.52 12.01
CA ALA A 168 -5.72 18.60 11.64
C ALA A 168 -5.05 18.36 10.28
N TYR A 169 -4.65 17.10 10.01
CA TYR A 169 -4.04 16.69 8.75
C TYR A 169 -4.98 16.93 7.56
N PHE A 170 -6.23 16.49 7.64
CA PHE A 170 -7.21 16.70 6.59
C PHE A 170 -7.56 18.17 6.38
N THR A 171 -7.61 18.95 7.46
CA THR A 171 -7.77 20.42 7.36
C THR A 171 -6.64 21.02 6.52
N ASN A 172 -5.38 20.64 6.78
CA ASN A 172 -4.23 21.08 6.03
C ASN A 172 -4.25 20.59 4.57
N LEU A 173 -4.69 19.36 4.31
CA LEU A 173 -4.82 18.82 2.96
C LEU A 173 -5.86 19.58 2.13
N ILE A 174 -7.00 19.92 2.72
CA ILE A 174 -8.05 20.71 2.06
C ILE A 174 -7.50 22.10 1.73
N TRP A 175 -6.92 22.75 2.73
CA TRP A 175 -6.29 24.07 2.52
C TRP A 175 -5.25 24.04 1.39
N PHE A 176 -4.39 23.02 1.36
CA PHE A 176 -3.37 22.86 0.33
C PHE A 176 -4.00 22.71 -1.07
N ARG A 177 -5.03 21.86 -1.20
CA ARG A 177 -5.71 21.64 -2.48
C ARG A 177 -6.37 22.92 -3.01
N GLU A 178 -7.08 23.66 -2.17
CA GLU A 178 -7.69 24.93 -2.53
C GLU A 178 -6.67 25.97 -3.00
N HIS A 179 -5.45 25.95 -2.44
CA HIS A 179 -4.37 26.84 -2.86
C HIS A 179 -3.69 26.34 -4.14
N ALA A 180 -3.59 25.03 -4.32
CA ALA A 180 -3.04 24.43 -5.52
C ALA A 180 -3.88 24.70 -6.78
N GLU A 181 -5.19 24.88 -6.64
CA GLU A 181 -6.07 25.29 -7.75
C GLU A 181 -5.67 26.64 -8.39
N LYS A 182 -4.97 27.47 -7.64
CA LYS A 182 -4.50 28.80 -8.11
C LYS A 182 -3.17 28.74 -8.87
N TRP A 183 -2.52 27.57 -8.92
CA TRP A 183 -1.26 27.41 -9.62
C TRP A 183 -1.47 27.54 -11.14
N LYS A 184 -0.50 28.14 -11.83
CA LYS A 184 -0.58 28.36 -13.27
C LYS A 184 0.16 27.30 -14.08
N GLU A 185 1.23 26.77 -13.54
CA GLU A 185 2.17 25.89 -14.25
C GLU A 185 2.28 24.50 -13.60
N LEU A 186 1.74 24.34 -12.41
CA LEU A 186 1.66 23.09 -11.68
C LEU A 186 0.20 22.71 -11.51
N ARG A 187 -0.10 21.43 -11.47
CA ARG A 187 -1.43 20.95 -11.12
C ARG A 187 -1.35 19.71 -10.25
N LEU A 188 -2.33 19.50 -9.42
CA LEU A 188 -2.51 18.23 -8.72
C LEU A 188 -3.12 17.20 -9.67
N TRP A 189 -2.52 16.02 -9.69
CA TRP A 189 -3.14 14.88 -10.33
C TRP A 189 -4.12 14.25 -9.35
N GLU A 190 -5.36 14.07 -9.78
CA GLU A 190 -6.41 13.45 -8.99
C GLU A 190 -7.01 12.27 -9.74
N ASN A 191 -7.40 11.24 -8.99
CA ASN A 191 -8.06 10.05 -9.51
C ASN A 191 -9.07 9.55 -8.46
N PRO A 192 -10.26 9.07 -8.84
CA PRO A 192 -11.28 8.59 -7.89
C PRO A 192 -10.81 7.43 -7.01
N ARG A 193 -9.81 6.67 -7.45
CA ARG A 193 -9.22 5.55 -6.70
C ARG A 193 -7.99 5.96 -5.89
N LYS A 194 -7.60 7.23 -5.94
CA LYS A 194 -6.43 7.72 -5.18
C LYS A 194 -6.84 8.02 -3.74
N GLU A 195 -6.11 7.45 -2.79
CA GLU A 195 -6.29 7.78 -1.38
C GLU A 195 -5.91 9.25 -1.09
N PRO A 196 -6.56 9.90 -0.13
CA PRO A 196 -6.51 11.36 -0.02
C PRO A 196 -5.17 11.93 0.48
N SER A 197 -4.32 11.15 1.13
CA SER A 197 -3.08 11.67 1.71
C SER A 197 -2.00 11.97 0.67
N LYS A 198 -2.02 11.30 -0.47
CA LYS A 198 -1.00 11.48 -1.51
C LYS A 198 -1.27 12.73 -2.33
N LEU A 199 -0.27 13.56 -2.44
CA LEU A 199 -0.25 14.74 -3.29
C LEU A 199 0.70 14.50 -4.47
N VAL A 200 0.14 14.28 -5.64
CA VAL A 200 0.91 14.09 -6.87
C VAL A 200 0.85 15.37 -7.67
N VAL A 201 1.98 16.03 -7.79
CA VAL A 201 2.11 17.32 -8.49
C VAL A 201 2.64 17.06 -9.89
N LEU A 202 1.89 17.43 -10.90
CA LEU A 202 2.32 17.43 -12.28
C LEU A 202 2.99 18.77 -12.61
N THR A 203 4.18 18.67 -13.19
CA THR A 203 4.91 19.83 -13.69
C THR A 203 4.53 20.11 -15.15
N GLY A 204 4.53 21.37 -15.56
CA GLY A 204 4.29 21.74 -16.95
C GLY A 204 5.53 21.48 -17.84
N GLU A 205 5.43 21.88 -19.09
CA GLU A 205 6.48 21.65 -20.10
C GLU A 205 7.82 22.36 -19.80
N LYS A 206 7.80 23.40 -18.93
CA LYS A 206 8.98 24.22 -18.63
C LYS A 206 9.98 23.58 -17.67
N CYS A 207 9.56 22.55 -16.93
CA CYS A 207 10.36 21.94 -15.89
C CYS A 207 9.95 20.49 -15.70
N SER A 208 10.90 19.59 -15.63
CA SER A 208 10.63 18.20 -15.27
C SER A 208 10.38 18.06 -13.76
N GLY A 209 9.64 17.02 -13.33
CA GLY A 209 9.45 16.70 -11.92
C GLY A 209 10.78 16.50 -11.18
N THR A 210 11.78 15.93 -11.84
CA THR A 210 13.14 15.75 -11.29
C THR A 210 13.86 17.07 -11.06
N GLU A 211 13.65 18.06 -11.92
CA GLU A 211 14.21 19.40 -11.72
C GLU A 211 13.48 20.14 -10.60
N ALA A 212 12.15 20.09 -10.58
CA ALA A 212 11.34 20.68 -9.52
C ALA A 212 11.72 20.11 -8.13
N ALA A 213 11.93 18.81 -8.02
CA ALA A 213 12.34 18.15 -6.78
C ALA A 213 13.70 18.60 -6.23
N LYS A 214 14.56 19.21 -7.05
CA LYS A 214 15.85 19.77 -6.59
C LYS A 214 15.72 21.15 -5.94
N TRP A 215 14.58 21.78 -6.11
CA TRP A 215 14.30 23.11 -5.55
C TRP A 215 13.53 23.05 -4.22
N LEU A 216 13.04 21.87 -3.85
CA LEU A 216 12.36 21.58 -2.59
C LEU A 216 13.33 21.01 -1.55
#